data_875556c215c91c004e9e612b8b58b5f7
#
_entry.id   875556c215c91c004e9e612b8b58b5f7
#
_cell.length_a   1.000
_cell.length_b   1.000
_cell.length_c   1.000
_cell.angle_alpha   90.00
_cell.angle_beta   90.00
_cell.angle_gamma   90.00
#
_symmetry.space_group_name_H-M   'P 1'
#
loop_
_entity.id
_entity.type
_entity.pdbx_description
1 polymer ?
#
loop_
_entity_poly.entity_id
_entity_poly.type
_entity_poly.pdbx_seq_one_letter_code
_entity_poly.pdbx_strand_id
1 'polypeptide(L)'
;ATTEDGIESGVMHACGHDTHMTSWVGTAQALTSMKDKWSGTLVMILQPAEERGKGARDMLADGLYERFPKPDYALAFHDAAGLPAGTIGYTPEFALANVDSVDVIVKGAGGHGAYPHTTKDPIVLASRIVSALQTLVSRELDPQDSAVVTVGSFHAGAKHNIISDKATLLLTVRSYSDETRQALLDGIARIAKGEAIAAGMPEALMPEVNIKDEYTPATYNTPEFTHKMAKVFTQRFGEKRVVQTPAVMGGEDFSRFYRADKNIQSLIFWVGGVEQGDWDKAKEDGTSLPSLHSPYWAPEADAVITTATEALTAAALNIMHKN
;
A
#
# COMPACT_ATOMS: atom_id res chain seq x y z
N ALA A 1 -15.91 -0.55 18.49
CA ALA A 1 -15.98 0.70 17.73
C ALA A 1 -17.14 0.69 16.75
N THR A 2 -17.55 1.84 16.29
CA THR A 2 -18.57 1.99 15.24
C THR A 2 -17.86 2.36 13.95
N THR A 3 -18.11 1.61 12.89
CA THR A 3 -17.56 1.88 11.54
C THR A 3 -18.21 3.14 10.91
N GLU A 4 -17.65 3.65 9.81
CA GLU A 4 -18.18 4.87 9.14
C GLU A 4 -19.64 4.69 8.65
N ASP A 5 -20.06 3.47 8.34
CA ASP A 5 -21.42 3.10 7.97
C ASP A 5 -22.34 2.78 9.18
N GLY A 6 -21.86 3.01 10.40
CA GLY A 6 -22.65 2.89 11.63
C GLY A 6 -22.76 1.48 12.21
N ILE A 7 -21.97 0.52 11.70
CA ILE A 7 -21.97 -0.85 12.19
C ILE A 7 -21.06 -0.97 13.43
N GLU A 8 -21.55 -1.55 14.50
CA GLU A 8 -20.70 -1.93 15.64
C GLU A 8 -19.80 -3.10 15.27
N SER A 9 -18.49 -2.93 15.45
CA SER A 9 -17.48 -3.93 15.15
C SER A 9 -16.45 -4.04 16.26
N GLY A 10 -15.87 -5.23 16.44
CA GLY A 10 -14.64 -5.42 17.21
C GLY A 10 -13.49 -4.61 16.62
N VAL A 11 -12.50 -4.30 17.45
CA VAL A 11 -11.28 -3.61 17.04
C VAL A 11 -10.09 -4.50 17.32
N MET A 12 -9.18 -4.60 16.36
CA MET A 12 -7.91 -5.31 16.51
C MET A 12 -6.82 -4.60 15.69
N HIS A 13 -5.57 -4.88 15.99
CA HIS A 13 -4.43 -4.51 15.15
C HIS A 13 -4.22 -5.57 14.05
N ALA A 14 -5.12 -5.61 13.07
CA ALA A 14 -5.07 -6.60 12.00
C ALA A 14 -3.91 -6.40 11.00
N CYS A 15 -3.15 -5.31 11.17
CA CYS A 15 -1.92 -5.01 10.43
C CYS A 15 -0.67 -4.96 11.34
N GLY A 16 -0.76 -5.44 12.59
CA GLY A 16 0.37 -5.57 13.51
C GLY A 16 1.00 -4.26 14.01
N HIS A 17 0.34 -3.12 13.88
CA HIS A 17 0.90 -1.80 14.25
C HIS A 17 1.20 -1.66 15.75
N ASP A 18 0.60 -2.46 16.60
CA ASP A 18 0.95 -2.57 18.03
C ASP A 18 2.38 -3.11 18.23
N THR A 19 2.82 -4.04 17.37
CA THR A 19 4.21 -4.52 17.39
C THR A 19 5.18 -3.44 16.91
N HIS A 20 4.76 -2.60 15.95
CA HIS A 20 5.54 -1.47 15.48
C HIS A 20 5.76 -0.43 16.58
N MET A 21 4.68 -0.04 17.28
CA MET A 21 4.76 0.91 18.39
C MET A 21 5.61 0.36 19.54
N THR A 22 5.47 -0.93 19.86
CA THR A 22 6.26 -1.57 20.92
C THR A 22 7.75 -1.61 20.56
N SER A 23 8.09 -1.96 19.33
CA SER A 23 9.46 -1.96 18.83
C SER A 23 10.08 -0.56 18.80
N TRP A 24 9.26 0.47 18.49
CA TRP A 24 9.67 1.86 18.59
C TRP A 24 10.09 2.22 20.02
N VAL A 25 9.29 1.86 21.04
CA VAL A 25 9.65 2.07 22.46
C VAL A 25 10.93 1.31 22.82
N GLY A 26 11.03 0.04 22.43
CA GLY A 26 12.24 -0.77 22.69
C GLY A 26 13.49 -0.16 22.06
N THR A 27 13.41 0.31 20.82
CA THR A 27 14.50 0.99 20.12
C THR A 27 14.90 2.29 20.82
N ALA A 28 13.93 3.11 21.26
CA ALA A 28 14.21 4.33 22.01
C ALA A 28 14.96 4.05 23.31
N GLN A 29 14.53 3.05 24.06
CA GLN A 29 15.18 2.63 25.31
C GLN A 29 16.61 2.11 25.05
N ALA A 30 16.78 1.25 24.06
CA ALA A 30 18.09 0.68 23.71
C ALA A 30 19.09 1.78 23.30
N LEU A 31 18.71 2.68 22.39
CA LEU A 31 19.57 3.75 21.93
C LEU A 31 19.87 4.77 23.04
N THR A 32 18.90 5.07 23.91
CA THR A 32 19.13 5.94 25.06
C THR A 32 20.15 5.32 26.02
N SER A 33 20.06 4.02 26.30
CA SER A 33 21.02 3.31 27.18
C SER A 33 22.43 3.25 26.60
N MET A 34 22.58 3.41 25.29
CA MET A 34 23.87 3.37 24.56
C MET A 34 24.28 4.74 24.02
N LYS A 35 23.88 5.84 24.66
CA LYS A 35 24.16 7.21 24.18
C LYS A 35 25.64 7.52 24.01
N ASP A 36 26.51 6.84 24.72
CA ASP A 36 27.96 6.93 24.59
C ASP A 36 28.52 6.29 23.28
N LYS A 37 27.77 5.43 22.63
CA LYS A 37 28.19 4.67 21.44
C LYS A 37 27.85 5.38 20.11
N TRP A 38 27.01 6.40 20.11
CA TRP A 38 26.58 7.06 18.89
C TRP A 38 26.55 8.58 19.02
N SER A 39 26.59 9.27 17.87
CA SER A 39 26.53 10.73 17.78
C SER A 39 25.64 11.15 16.62
N GLY A 40 25.05 12.31 16.73
CA GLY A 40 24.09 12.85 15.76
C GLY A 40 22.73 13.12 16.38
N THR A 41 21.73 13.32 15.52
CA THR A 41 20.36 13.57 15.92
C THR A 41 19.47 12.39 15.52
N LEU A 42 18.78 11.82 16.51
CA LEU A 42 17.74 10.82 16.31
C LEU A 42 16.38 11.49 16.45
N VAL A 43 15.58 11.46 15.40
CA VAL A 43 14.18 11.87 15.42
C VAL A 43 13.31 10.62 15.38
N MET A 44 12.55 10.38 16.43
CA MET A 44 11.66 9.24 16.52
C MET A 44 10.22 9.69 16.27
N ILE A 45 9.60 9.15 15.23
CA ILE A 45 8.27 9.53 14.77
C ILE A 45 7.27 8.42 15.10
N LEU A 46 6.14 8.77 15.72
CA LEU A 46 4.94 7.95 15.80
C LEU A 46 3.93 8.54 14.83
N GLN A 47 3.80 7.90 13.67
CA GLN A 47 2.96 8.36 12.60
C GLN A 47 1.51 7.86 12.79
N PRO A 48 0.50 8.74 12.79
CA PRO A 48 -0.91 8.34 12.86
C PRO A 48 -1.45 8.01 11.48
N ALA A 49 -2.66 7.44 11.42
CA ALA A 49 -3.52 7.33 10.23
C ALA A 49 -2.85 6.70 8.99
N GLU A 50 -1.96 5.72 9.19
CA GLU A 50 -1.30 4.98 8.11
C GLU A 50 -2.33 4.27 7.23
N GLU A 51 -3.27 3.53 7.81
CA GLU A 51 -4.36 2.80 7.12
C GLU A 51 -5.26 3.70 6.24
N ARG A 52 -5.11 5.01 6.35
CA ARG A 52 -5.79 6.00 5.51
C ARG A 52 -4.84 6.69 4.51
N GLY A 53 -3.57 6.32 4.48
CA GLY A 53 -2.55 6.93 3.64
C GLY A 53 -2.33 8.43 3.90
N LYS A 54 -2.62 8.92 5.13
CA LYS A 54 -2.69 10.35 5.46
C LYS A 54 -1.64 10.82 6.45
N GLY A 55 -1.15 9.95 7.32
CA GLY A 55 -0.35 10.34 8.46
C GLY A 55 0.94 11.06 8.11
N ALA A 56 1.77 10.47 7.27
CA ALA A 56 3.02 11.10 6.84
C ALA A 56 2.77 12.37 6.01
N ARG A 57 1.73 12.36 5.15
CA ARG A 57 1.33 13.53 4.38
C ARG A 57 0.97 14.70 5.28
N ASP A 58 0.10 14.47 6.26
CA ASP A 58 -0.42 15.51 7.13
C ASP A 58 0.67 16.02 8.08
N MET A 59 1.56 15.16 8.58
CA MET A 59 2.74 15.56 9.36
C MET A 59 3.69 16.44 8.55
N LEU A 60 3.96 16.11 7.29
CA LEU A 60 4.79 16.93 6.40
C LEU A 60 4.12 18.27 6.10
N ALA A 61 2.81 18.27 5.84
CA ALA A 61 2.03 19.50 5.62
C ALA A 61 1.97 20.41 6.87
N ASP A 62 2.00 19.82 8.08
CA ASP A 62 2.12 20.54 9.35
C ASP A 62 3.55 21.03 9.66
N GLY A 63 4.47 20.89 8.72
CA GLY A 63 5.83 21.41 8.84
C GLY A 63 6.80 20.48 9.58
N LEU A 64 6.68 19.17 9.42
CA LEU A 64 7.59 18.21 10.06
C LEU A 64 9.07 18.55 9.79
N TYR A 65 9.42 18.84 8.54
CA TYR A 65 10.81 19.13 8.14
C TYR A 65 11.24 20.58 8.34
N GLU A 66 10.31 21.49 8.68
CA GLU A 66 10.59 22.86 9.05
C GLU A 66 10.76 23.04 10.58
N ARG A 67 9.99 22.27 11.35
CA ARG A 67 9.96 22.36 12.83
C ARG A 67 10.94 21.42 13.50
N PHE A 68 11.31 20.34 12.84
CA PHE A 68 12.26 19.34 13.33
C PHE A 68 13.40 19.17 12.33
N PRO A 69 14.57 18.68 12.77
CA PRO A 69 15.67 18.40 11.84
C PRO A 69 15.24 17.46 10.71
N LYS A 70 15.41 17.91 9.48
CA LYS A 70 15.18 17.08 8.30
C LYS A 70 16.19 15.93 8.31
N PRO A 71 15.76 14.67 8.13
CA PRO A 71 16.66 13.53 8.25
C PRO A 71 17.52 13.33 6.99
N ASP A 72 18.74 12.79 7.17
CA ASP A 72 19.54 12.20 6.10
C ASP A 72 19.10 10.76 5.79
N TYR A 73 18.53 10.07 6.78
CA TYR A 73 18.09 8.68 6.72
C TYR A 73 16.70 8.55 7.31
N ALA A 74 15.81 7.84 6.61
CA ALA A 74 14.50 7.43 7.11
C ALA A 74 14.45 5.91 7.17
N LEU A 75 14.06 5.36 8.33
CA LEU A 75 14.06 3.93 8.59
C LEU A 75 12.77 3.52 9.27
N ALA A 76 12.12 2.50 8.73
CA ALA A 76 10.93 1.88 9.31
C ALA A 76 10.97 0.37 9.13
N PHE A 77 10.11 -0.34 9.83
CA PHE A 77 9.82 -1.74 9.55
C PHE A 77 8.30 -1.98 9.55
N HIS A 78 7.90 -3.06 8.93
CA HIS A 78 6.55 -3.59 9.01
C HIS A 78 6.61 -5.09 9.35
N ASP A 79 5.69 -5.61 10.16
CA ASP A 79 5.53 -7.04 10.34
C ASP A 79 5.07 -7.71 9.04
N ALA A 80 5.33 -8.98 8.87
CA ALA A 80 5.06 -9.68 7.63
C ALA A 80 4.39 -11.03 7.84
N ALA A 81 3.19 -11.18 7.28
CA ALA A 81 2.46 -12.44 7.24
C ALA A 81 3.00 -13.44 6.19
N GLY A 82 3.96 -13.04 5.39
CA GLY A 82 4.60 -13.86 4.36
C GLY A 82 6.01 -14.34 4.71
N LEU A 83 6.44 -14.23 5.98
CA LEU A 83 7.77 -14.65 6.44
C LEU A 83 7.67 -15.32 7.80
N PRO A 84 8.54 -16.34 8.07
CA PRO A 84 8.60 -16.95 9.40
C PRO A 84 9.10 -15.95 10.45
N ALA A 85 8.63 -16.12 11.67
CA ALA A 85 8.89 -15.22 12.80
C ALA A 85 10.38 -14.95 12.99
N GLY A 86 10.72 -13.68 13.15
CA GLY A 86 12.08 -13.23 13.36
C GLY A 86 12.98 -13.23 12.11
N THR A 87 12.44 -13.50 10.92
CA THR A 87 13.16 -13.31 9.66
C THR A 87 13.04 -11.87 9.20
N ILE A 88 14.13 -11.27 8.73
CA ILE A 88 14.16 -9.94 8.14
C ILE A 88 14.08 -10.06 6.62
N GLY A 89 13.07 -9.41 6.03
CA GLY A 89 12.94 -9.25 4.58
C GLY A 89 13.32 -7.84 4.16
N TYR A 90 14.00 -7.70 3.02
CA TYR A 90 14.31 -6.40 2.45
C TYR A 90 14.12 -6.40 0.93
N THR A 91 13.70 -5.26 0.39
CA THR A 91 13.49 -5.08 -1.04
C THR A 91 14.17 -3.77 -1.46
N PRO A 92 15.25 -3.82 -2.28
CA PRO A 92 15.82 -2.61 -2.87
C PRO A 92 14.87 -2.02 -3.92
N GLU A 93 14.96 -0.73 -4.17
CA GLU A 93 14.12 0.01 -5.10
C GLU A 93 12.64 0.04 -4.64
N PHE A 94 11.69 -0.18 -5.53
CA PHE A 94 10.27 -0.18 -5.16
C PHE A 94 9.93 -1.38 -4.27
N ALA A 95 9.53 -1.11 -3.04
CA ALA A 95 9.12 -2.13 -2.08
C ALA A 95 7.59 -2.29 -2.03
N LEU A 96 6.85 -1.17 -2.07
CA LEU A 96 5.38 -1.13 -2.06
C LEU A 96 4.86 -0.20 -3.16
N ALA A 97 3.62 -0.42 -3.59
CA ALA A 97 3.05 0.23 -4.76
C ALA A 97 2.42 1.60 -4.48
N ASN A 98 2.24 2.37 -5.55
CA ASN A 98 1.22 3.42 -5.58
C ASN A 98 -0.16 2.82 -5.36
N VAL A 99 -1.01 3.51 -4.62
CA VAL A 99 -2.40 3.13 -4.35
C VAL A 99 -3.30 4.28 -4.72
N ASP A 100 -4.08 4.10 -5.79
CA ASP A 100 -5.10 5.05 -6.20
C ASP A 100 -6.48 4.43 -6.11
N SER A 101 -7.47 5.26 -5.76
CA SER A 101 -8.89 4.95 -5.83
C SER A 101 -9.54 5.80 -6.91
N VAL A 102 -10.30 5.16 -7.80
CA VAL A 102 -10.96 5.83 -8.93
C VAL A 102 -12.42 5.41 -8.98
N ASP A 103 -13.32 6.39 -9.03
CA ASP A 103 -14.73 6.14 -9.26
C ASP A 103 -15.07 6.47 -10.72
N VAL A 104 -15.71 5.54 -11.42
CA VAL A 104 -16.26 5.78 -12.76
C VAL A 104 -17.78 5.78 -12.66
N ILE A 105 -18.37 6.96 -12.88
CA ILE A 105 -19.83 7.14 -12.87
C ILE A 105 -20.32 7.11 -14.32
N VAL A 106 -21.01 6.04 -14.67
CA VAL A 106 -21.59 5.83 -16.00
C VAL A 106 -23.04 6.29 -15.95
N LYS A 107 -23.30 7.40 -16.59
CA LYS A 107 -24.65 7.97 -16.71
C LYS A 107 -25.44 7.27 -17.80
N GLY A 108 -26.76 7.18 -17.61
CA GLY A 108 -27.69 6.60 -18.57
C GLY A 108 -28.96 7.40 -18.68
N ALA A 109 -29.87 6.93 -19.52
CA ALA A 109 -31.25 7.38 -19.57
C ALA A 109 -32.13 6.16 -19.30
N GLY A 110 -32.69 6.09 -18.08
CA GLY A 110 -33.46 4.95 -17.61
C GLY A 110 -34.82 4.81 -18.32
N GLY A 111 -35.46 3.66 -18.11
CA GLY A 111 -36.78 3.39 -18.69
C GLY A 111 -37.23 1.95 -18.51
N HIS A 112 -38.28 1.60 -19.22
CA HIS A 112 -38.87 0.26 -19.14
C HIS A 112 -38.01 -0.76 -19.89
N GLY A 113 -37.61 -1.86 -19.22
CA GLY A 113 -36.71 -2.88 -19.76
C GLY A 113 -37.18 -3.52 -21.09
N ALA A 114 -38.48 -3.49 -21.41
CA ALA A 114 -39.00 -3.97 -22.69
C ALA A 114 -38.88 -2.95 -23.85
N TYR A 115 -38.46 -1.73 -23.56
CA TYR A 115 -38.30 -0.66 -24.58
C TYR A 115 -36.85 -0.09 -24.56
N PRO A 116 -35.82 -0.93 -24.71
CA PRO A 116 -34.41 -0.48 -24.59
C PRO A 116 -34.04 0.57 -25.65
N HIS A 117 -34.69 0.59 -26.80
CA HIS A 117 -34.45 1.54 -27.87
C HIS A 117 -34.79 3.00 -27.50
N THR A 118 -35.56 3.22 -26.44
CA THR A 118 -35.93 4.57 -25.94
C THR A 118 -35.00 5.01 -24.81
N THR A 119 -34.00 4.23 -24.46
CA THR A 119 -33.13 4.42 -23.30
C THR A 119 -31.65 4.52 -23.70
N LYS A 120 -30.82 4.82 -22.70
CA LYS A 120 -29.36 4.65 -22.75
C LYS A 120 -28.96 3.82 -21.54
N ASP A 121 -28.62 2.56 -21.75
CA ASP A 121 -28.40 1.59 -20.69
C ASP A 121 -26.99 1.74 -20.08
N PRO A 122 -26.86 2.22 -18.82
CA PRO A 122 -25.57 2.38 -18.19
C PRO A 122 -24.95 1.06 -17.74
N ILE A 123 -25.74 -0.01 -17.55
CA ILE A 123 -25.22 -1.31 -17.14
C ILE A 123 -24.45 -1.94 -18.29
N VAL A 124 -25.02 -1.90 -19.49
CA VAL A 124 -24.33 -2.44 -20.69
C VAL A 124 -23.06 -1.65 -20.97
N LEU A 125 -23.09 -0.32 -20.88
CA LEU A 125 -21.92 0.52 -21.07
C LEU A 125 -20.85 0.27 -20.00
N ALA A 126 -21.23 0.22 -18.73
CA ALA A 126 -20.31 -0.04 -17.63
C ALA A 126 -19.64 -1.42 -17.76
N SER A 127 -20.38 -2.45 -18.20
CA SER A 127 -19.84 -3.79 -18.43
C SER A 127 -18.77 -3.81 -19.55
N ARG A 128 -18.99 -3.03 -20.62
CA ARG A 128 -18.00 -2.85 -21.69
C ARG A 128 -16.76 -2.13 -21.17
N ILE A 129 -16.93 -1.06 -20.38
CA ILE A 129 -15.82 -0.33 -19.74
C ILE A 129 -15.00 -1.28 -18.87
N VAL A 130 -15.63 -2.09 -18.00
CA VAL A 130 -14.92 -3.08 -17.15
C VAL A 130 -14.05 -4.01 -17.99
N SER A 131 -14.58 -4.55 -19.08
CA SER A 131 -13.86 -5.44 -19.98
C SER A 131 -12.71 -4.74 -20.71
N ALA A 132 -12.94 -3.53 -21.21
CA ALA A 132 -11.95 -2.76 -21.93
C ALA A 132 -10.79 -2.29 -21.02
N LEU A 133 -11.06 -1.95 -19.75
CA LEU A 133 -10.05 -1.56 -18.78
C LEU A 133 -8.98 -2.63 -18.57
N GLN A 134 -9.31 -3.91 -18.76
CA GLN A 134 -8.32 -4.99 -18.63
C GLN A 134 -7.21 -4.90 -19.68
N THR A 135 -7.45 -4.21 -20.79
CA THR A 135 -6.45 -4.04 -21.85
C THR A 135 -5.34 -3.07 -21.46
N LEU A 136 -5.56 -2.18 -20.50
CA LEU A 136 -4.52 -1.27 -20.01
C LEU A 136 -3.28 -2.05 -19.56
N VAL A 137 -3.47 -3.01 -18.66
CA VAL A 137 -2.37 -3.82 -18.14
C VAL A 137 -1.91 -4.84 -19.17
N SER A 138 -2.86 -5.49 -19.87
CA SER A 138 -2.51 -6.62 -20.73
C SER A 138 -2.00 -6.25 -22.13
N ARG A 139 -2.20 -5.02 -22.61
CA ARG A 139 -1.92 -4.59 -23.99
C ARG A 139 -1.22 -3.23 -24.15
N GLU A 140 -1.25 -2.38 -23.14
CA GLU A 140 -0.75 -1.01 -23.28
C GLU A 140 0.52 -0.74 -22.44
N LEU A 141 0.67 -1.41 -21.28
CA LEU A 141 1.89 -1.32 -20.50
C LEU A 141 2.96 -2.28 -20.99
N ASP A 142 4.24 -1.93 -20.71
CA ASP A 142 5.33 -2.86 -20.89
C ASP A 142 5.06 -4.11 -20.01
N PRO A 143 5.17 -5.33 -20.56
CA PRO A 143 4.98 -6.56 -19.79
C PRO A 143 5.88 -6.72 -18.56
N GLN A 144 6.97 -5.94 -18.46
CA GLN A 144 7.85 -5.90 -17.31
C GLN A 144 7.37 -4.91 -16.23
N ASP A 145 6.46 -4.00 -16.57
CA ASP A 145 5.86 -3.06 -15.62
C ASP A 145 4.74 -3.75 -14.83
N SER A 146 4.94 -3.87 -13.53
CA SER A 146 3.90 -4.42 -12.67
C SER A 146 2.83 -3.38 -12.38
N ALA A 147 1.58 -3.71 -12.69
CA ALA A 147 0.44 -2.85 -12.46
C ALA A 147 -0.85 -3.64 -12.20
N VAL A 148 -1.80 -3.02 -11.51
CA VAL A 148 -3.12 -3.59 -11.22
C VAL A 148 -4.20 -2.55 -11.50
N VAL A 149 -5.23 -2.95 -12.25
CA VAL A 149 -6.50 -2.22 -12.39
C VAL A 149 -7.62 -3.18 -12.03
N THR A 150 -8.17 -3.02 -10.83
CA THR A 150 -9.26 -3.87 -10.34
C THR A 150 -10.53 -3.04 -10.16
N VAL A 151 -11.63 -3.45 -10.81
CA VAL A 151 -12.96 -2.97 -10.48
C VAL A 151 -13.47 -3.79 -9.30
N GLY A 152 -13.33 -3.25 -8.09
CA GLY A 152 -13.69 -3.93 -6.85
C GLY A 152 -15.19 -3.87 -6.54
N SER A 153 -15.90 -2.92 -7.17
CA SER A 153 -17.33 -2.75 -6.95
C SER A 153 -18.04 -2.27 -8.22
N PHE A 154 -19.21 -2.83 -8.48
CA PHE A 154 -20.10 -2.44 -9.57
C PHE A 154 -21.52 -2.31 -9.01
N HIS A 155 -22.03 -1.09 -8.88
CA HIS A 155 -23.37 -0.82 -8.38
C HIS A 155 -24.26 -0.28 -9.50
N ALA A 156 -25.35 -0.98 -9.82
CA ALA A 156 -26.32 -0.53 -10.81
C ALA A 156 -27.64 -1.28 -10.69
N GLY A 157 -28.73 -0.61 -11.11
CA GLY A 157 -30.05 -1.21 -11.19
C GLY A 157 -30.70 -1.47 -9.83
N ALA A 158 -32.03 -1.61 -9.84
CA ALA A 158 -32.81 -1.94 -8.65
C ALA A 158 -33.82 -3.07 -8.92
N LYS A 159 -34.25 -3.23 -10.18
CA LYS A 159 -35.31 -4.17 -10.55
C LYS A 159 -35.10 -4.71 -11.98
N HIS A 160 -35.40 -5.99 -12.18
CA HIS A 160 -35.12 -6.72 -13.42
C HIS A 160 -35.80 -6.15 -14.68
N ASN A 161 -36.88 -5.39 -14.58
CA ASN A 161 -37.62 -4.82 -15.72
C ASN A 161 -37.47 -3.30 -15.86
N ILE A 162 -36.46 -2.71 -15.19
CA ILE A 162 -36.15 -1.27 -15.23
C ILE A 162 -34.71 -1.10 -15.66
N ILE A 163 -34.46 -0.32 -16.71
CA ILE A 163 -33.15 0.19 -17.05
C ILE A 163 -32.89 1.39 -16.16
N SER A 164 -31.77 1.35 -15.40
CA SER A 164 -31.40 2.44 -14.49
C SER A 164 -30.85 3.65 -15.26
N ASP A 165 -30.69 4.76 -14.55
CA ASP A 165 -30.08 5.99 -15.07
C ASP A 165 -28.61 6.14 -14.71
N LYS A 166 -28.08 5.19 -13.93
CA LYS A 166 -26.68 5.24 -13.47
C LYS A 166 -26.11 3.85 -13.17
N ALA A 167 -24.83 3.68 -13.46
CA ALA A 167 -23.97 2.65 -12.90
C ALA A 167 -22.73 3.30 -12.29
N THR A 168 -22.20 2.72 -11.20
CA THR A 168 -20.99 3.21 -10.52
C THR A 168 -19.99 2.08 -10.40
N LEU A 169 -18.78 2.31 -10.87
CA LEU A 169 -17.65 1.42 -10.73
C LEU A 169 -16.67 2.03 -9.72
N LEU A 170 -16.22 1.25 -8.74
CA LEU A 170 -15.17 1.65 -7.80
C LEU A 170 -13.92 0.82 -8.09
N LEU A 171 -12.83 1.50 -8.38
CA LEU A 171 -11.58 0.87 -8.80
C LEU A 171 -10.47 1.10 -7.81
N THR A 172 -9.59 0.09 -7.64
CA THR A 172 -8.24 0.30 -7.11
C THR A 172 -7.23 0.16 -8.23
N VAL A 173 -6.27 1.08 -8.28
CA VAL A 173 -5.19 1.12 -9.27
C VAL A 173 -3.86 1.05 -8.54
N ARG A 174 -2.96 0.16 -8.98
CA ARG A 174 -1.65 -0.04 -8.38
C ARG A 174 -0.55 0.03 -9.43
N SER A 175 0.60 0.61 -9.07
CA SER A 175 1.78 0.71 -9.93
C SER A 175 3.00 1.03 -9.07
N TYR A 176 4.20 0.95 -9.63
CA TYR A 176 5.39 1.38 -8.90
C TYR A 176 5.89 2.75 -9.37
N SER A 177 5.99 2.99 -10.66
CA SER A 177 6.47 4.29 -11.17
C SER A 177 5.35 5.33 -11.28
N ASP A 178 5.71 6.60 -11.24
CA ASP A 178 4.78 7.71 -11.46
C ASP A 178 4.31 7.74 -12.93
N GLU A 179 5.15 7.31 -13.87
CA GLU A 179 4.86 7.22 -15.30
C GLU A 179 3.79 6.16 -15.56
N THR A 180 3.95 4.95 -15.01
CA THR A 180 2.97 3.86 -15.13
C THR A 180 1.65 4.27 -14.46
N ARG A 181 1.72 4.91 -13.27
CA ARG A 181 0.53 5.44 -12.60
C ARG A 181 -0.25 6.39 -13.50
N GLN A 182 0.43 7.39 -14.08
CA GLN A 182 -0.22 8.38 -14.92
C GLN A 182 -0.83 7.74 -16.18
N ALA A 183 -0.11 6.82 -16.81
CA ALA A 183 -0.61 6.09 -17.99
C ALA A 183 -1.90 5.31 -17.67
N LEU A 184 -1.98 4.68 -16.50
CA LEU A 184 -3.19 3.97 -16.07
C LEU A 184 -4.36 4.93 -15.83
N LEU A 185 -4.16 6.03 -15.13
CA LEU A 185 -5.21 7.00 -14.82
C LEU A 185 -5.75 7.67 -16.10
N ASP A 186 -4.87 8.07 -17.01
CA ASP A 186 -5.25 8.64 -18.31
C ASP A 186 -5.95 7.59 -19.18
N GLY A 187 -5.47 6.34 -19.13
CA GLY A 187 -6.05 5.21 -19.83
C GLY A 187 -7.48 4.90 -19.38
N ILE A 188 -7.74 4.93 -18.08
CA ILE A 188 -9.09 4.75 -17.51
C ILE A 188 -10.04 5.81 -18.06
N ALA A 189 -9.65 7.07 -18.02
CA ALA A 189 -10.48 8.17 -18.52
C ALA A 189 -10.73 8.05 -20.03
N ARG A 190 -9.70 7.74 -20.81
CA ARG A 190 -9.77 7.54 -22.26
C ARG A 190 -10.68 6.37 -22.63
N ILE A 191 -10.55 5.23 -21.97
CA ILE A 191 -11.36 4.04 -22.23
C ILE A 191 -12.82 4.30 -21.89
N ALA A 192 -13.11 4.87 -20.72
CA ALA A 192 -14.47 5.19 -20.31
C ALA A 192 -15.17 6.10 -21.34
N LYS A 193 -14.47 7.14 -21.79
CA LYS A 193 -14.97 8.06 -22.84
C LYS A 193 -15.11 7.33 -24.20
N GLY A 194 -14.13 6.54 -24.59
CA GLY A 194 -14.13 5.81 -25.88
C GLY A 194 -15.28 4.83 -25.97
N GLU A 195 -15.54 4.04 -24.92
CA GLU A 195 -16.67 3.12 -24.85
C GLU A 195 -18.03 3.84 -24.90
N ALA A 196 -18.14 4.99 -24.26
CA ALA A 196 -19.34 5.82 -24.30
C ALA A 196 -19.62 6.35 -25.73
N ILE A 197 -18.60 6.82 -26.43
CA ILE A 197 -18.70 7.25 -27.83
C ILE A 197 -19.14 6.07 -28.70
N ALA A 198 -18.50 4.91 -28.57
CA ALA A 198 -18.84 3.71 -29.32
C ALA A 198 -20.27 3.19 -29.02
N ALA A 199 -20.80 3.45 -27.83
CA ALA A 199 -22.17 3.17 -27.44
C ALA A 199 -23.19 4.24 -27.92
N GLY A 200 -22.74 5.30 -28.58
CA GLY A 200 -23.59 6.40 -29.03
C GLY A 200 -24.23 7.19 -27.89
N MET A 201 -23.47 7.38 -26.81
CA MET A 201 -23.91 8.21 -25.68
C MET A 201 -23.88 9.69 -26.07
N PRO A 202 -24.93 10.47 -25.74
CA PRO A 202 -24.89 11.90 -25.93
C PRO A 202 -23.87 12.56 -24.96
N GLU A 203 -23.36 13.74 -25.33
CA GLU A 203 -22.34 14.46 -24.55
C GLU A 203 -22.73 14.65 -23.07
N ALA A 204 -24.01 14.95 -22.81
CA ALA A 204 -24.53 15.14 -21.44
C ALA A 204 -24.48 13.87 -20.57
N LEU A 205 -24.31 12.68 -21.18
CA LEU A 205 -24.29 11.40 -20.50
C LEU A 205 -22.90 10.73 -20.58
N MET A 206 -21.85 11.48 -20.92
CA MET A 206 -20.48 10.96 -20.87
C MET A 206 -20.12 10.55 -19.45
N PRO A 207 -19.36 9.44 -19.28
CA PRO A 207 -18.92 9.00 -17.98
C PRO A 207 -18.07 10.05 -17.26
N GLU A 208 -18.25 10.15 -15.94
CA GLU A 208 -17.39 10.93 -15.07
C GLU A 208 -16.35 10.00 -14.43
N VAL A 209 -15.08 10.38 -14.53
CA VAL A 209 -13.97 9.65 -13.89
C VAL A 209 -13.40 10.53 -12.78
N ASN A 210 -13.59 10.11 -11.56
CA ASN A 210 -13.18 10.84 -10.36
C ASN A 210 -12.00 10.10 -9.70
N ILE A 211 -10.81 10.63 -9.91
CA ILE A 211 -9.61 10.17 -9.18
C ILE A 211 -9.67 10.80 -7.80
N LYS A 212 -9.58 9.97 -6.75
CA LYS A 212 -9.58 10.48 -5.38
C LYS A 212 -8.25 11.19 -5.08
N ASP A 213 -8.32 12.30 -4.35
CA ASP A 213 -7.12 13.05 -3.95
C ASP A 213 -6.22 12.27 -2.97
N GLU A 214 -6.79 11.26 -2.34
CA GLU A 214 -6.14 10.42 -1.35
C GLU A 214 -5.44 9.26 -2.06
N TYR A 215 -4.21 9.49 -2.54
CA TYR A 215 -3.39 8.39 -3.01
C TYR A 215 -2.17 8.20 -2.12
N THR A 216 -1.71 6.95 -2.00
CA THR A 216 -0.46 6.61 -1.34
C THR A 216 0.60 6.40 -2.40
N PRO A 217 1.69 7.17 -2.42
CA PRO A 217 2.75 6.98 -3.42
C PRO A 217 3.57 5.71 -3.13
N ALA A 218 4.16 5.15 -4.18
CA ALA A 218 5.03 3.97 -4.06
C ALA A 218 6.18 4.23 -3.08
N THR A 219 6.46 3.23 -2.26
CA THR A 219 7.57 3.26 -1.32
C THR A 219 8.84 2.80 -2.00
N TYR A 220 9.83 3.68 -2.01
CA TYR A 220 11.13 3.44 -2.63
C TYR A 220 12.22 3.33 -1.57
N ASN A 221 12.84 2.18 -1.50
CA ASN A 221 14.02 1.92 -0.68
C ASN A 221 15.27 2.25 -1.48
N THR A 222 16.11 3.17 -1.01
CA THR A 222 17.33 3.56 -1.73
C THR A 222 18.31 2.39 -1.79
N PRO A 223 18.74 1.92 -2.98
CA PRO A 223 19.41 0.63 -3.14
C PRO A 223 20.70 0.48 -2.33
N GLU A 224 21.59 1.48 -2.39
CA GLU A 224 22.86 1.43 -1.67
C GLU A 224 22.66 1.33 -0.15
N PHE A 225 21.73 2.15 0.39
CA PHE A 225 21.40 2.12 1.81
C PHE A 225 20.73 0.80 2.19
N THR A 226 19.81 0.29 1.37
CA THR A 226 19.16 -1.00 1.59
C THR A 226 20.18 -2.14 1.67
N HIS A 227 21.09 -2.22 0.71
CA HIS A 227 22.14 -3.25 0.72
C HIS A 227 23.12 -3.09 1.90
N LYS A 228 23.44 -1.85 2.28
CA LYS A 228 24.25 -1.58 3.47
C LYS A 228 23.55 -2.10 4.72
N MET A 229 22.27 -1.80 4.91
CA MET A 229 21.51 -2.26 6.08
C MET A 229 21.31 -3.78 6.05
N ALA A 230 21.06 -4.39 4.91
CA ALA A 230 20.99 -5.84 4.78
C ALA A 230 22.30 -6.53 5.27
N LYS A 231 23.46 -5.96 4.97
CA LYS A 231 24.74 -6.47 5.52
C LYS A 231 24.82 -6.32 7.04
N VAL A 232 24.36 -5.19 7.59
CA VAL A 232 24.30 -4.97 9.05
C VAL A 232 23.39 -6.00 9.69
N PHE A 233 22.23 -6.24 9.13
CA PHE A 233 21.28 -7.24 9.62
C PHE A 233 21.85 -8.65 9.51
N THR A 234 22.50 -9.00 8.38
CA THR A 234 23.16 -10.31 8.21
C THR A 234 24.26 -10.54 9.25
N GLN A 235 25.06 -9.52 9.56
CA GLN A 235 26.08 -9.63 10.63
C GLN A 235 25.46 -9.84 12.01
N ARG A 236 24.28 -9.27 12.26
CA ARG A 236 23.59 -9.38 13.56
C ARG A 236 22.79 -10.67 13.70
N PHE A 237 22.07 -11.08 12.68
CA PHE A 237 21.08 -12.17 12.74
C PHE A 237 21.50 -13.44 12.00
N GLY A 238 22.56 -13.37 11.19
CA GLY A 238 23.01 -14.47 10.34
C GLY A 238 22.29 -14.53 8.98
N GLU A 239 22.95 -15.12 7.99
CA GLU A 239 22.47 -15.19 6.59
C GLU A 239 21.09 -15.86 6.42
N LYS A 240 20.76 -16.83 7.28
CA LYS A 240 19.50 -17.58 7.18
C LYS A 240 18.27 -16.76 7.57
N ARG A 241 18.46 -15.68 8.33
CA ARG A 241 17.38 -14.83 8.84
C ARG A 241 17.25 -13.51 8.09
N VAL A 242 18.06 -13.26 7.06
CA VAL A 242 18.00 -12.01 6.28
C VAL A 242 17.87 -12.38 4.81
N VAL A 243 16.73 -12.08 4.22
CA VAL A 243 16.38 -12.50 2.88
C VAL A 243 15.92 -11.32 2.01
N GLN A 244 16.31 -11.32 0.75
CA GLN A 244 15.72 -10.37 -0.18
C GLN A 244 14.33 -10.86 -0.59
N THR A 245 13.33 -9.99 -0.48
CA THR A 245 11.94 -10.27 -0.84
C THR A 245 11.54 -9.50 -2.10
N PRO A 246 10.58 -10.02 -2.87
CA PRO A 246 10.02 -9.27 -3.99
C PRO A 246 9.24 -8.05 -3.49
N ALA A 247 9.05 -7.06 -4.37
CA ALA A 247 8.13 -5.97 -4.15
C ALA A 247 6.68 -6.47 -4.05
N VAL A 248 5.84 -5.74 -3.29
CA VAL A 248 4.42 -6.08 -3.09
C VAL A 248 3.51 -4.96 -3.55
N MET A 249 2.26 -5.32 -3.91
CA MET A 249 1.25 -4.35 -4.35
C MET A 249 0.47 -3.69 -3.19
N GLY A 250 0.90 -3.90 -1.94
CA GLY A 250 0.44 -3.12 -0.78
C GLY A 250 0.86 -1.66 -0.89
N GLY A 251 0.24 -0.78 -0.11
CA GLY A 251 0.63 0.62 0.02
C GLY A 251 1.13 0.91 1.41
N GLU A 252 1.97 1.97 1.55
CA GLU A 252 2.53 2.40 2.81
C GLU A 252 2.92 3.89 2.71
N ASP A 253 2.36 4.73 3.55
CA ASP A 253 2.55 6.18 3.42
C ASP A 253 3.88 6.70 4.01
N PHE A 254 4.68 5.84 4.64
CA PHE A 254 6.10 6.08 4.91
C PHE A 254 6.86 6.58 3.67
N SER A 255 6.42 6.15 2.49
CA SER A 255 6.91 6.62 1.19
C SER A 255 7.04 8.14 1.07
N ARG A 256 6.18 8.89 1.76
CA ARG A 256 6.11 10.34 1.65
C ARG A 256 7.32 11.05 2.24
N PHE A 257 7.98 10.45 3.22
CA PHE A 257 9.19 11.03 3.81
C PHE A 257 10.33 11.15 2.77
N TYR A 258 10.56 10.09 2.00
CA TYR A 258 11.51 10.10 0.89
C TYR A 258 11.05 11.00 -0.26
N ARG A 259 9.75 10.99 -0.58
CA ARG A 259 9.23 11.80 -1.69
C ARG A 259 9.26 13.30 -1.41
N ALA A 260 9.20 13.71 -0.15
CA ALA A 260 9.36 15.11 0.24
C ALA A 260 10.79 15.62 0.00
N ASP A 261 11.80 14.76 0.12
CA ASP A 261 13.18 15.05 -0.28
C ASP A 261 13.91 13.77 -0.72
N LYS A 262 14.14 13.61 -2.02
CA LYS A 262 14.80 12.43 -2.62
C LYS A 262 16.29 12.30 -2.27
N ASN A 263 16.88 13.23 -1.51
CA ASN A 263 18.23 13.08 -0.96
C ASN A 263 18.23 12.21 0.32
N ILE A 264 17.09 12.01 0.95
CA ILE A 264 16.95 11.14 2.13
C ILE A 264 17.20 9.69 1.71
N GLN A 265 18.09 9.00 2.41
CA GLN A 265 18.25 7.55 2.26
C GLN A 265 17.12 6.83 2.99
N SER A 266 16.31 6.08 2.27
CA SER A 266 15.06 5.51 2.78
C SER A 266 15.09 3.98 2.76
N LEU A 267 14.61 3.37 3.84
CA LEU A 267 14.41 1.93 3.94
C LEU A 267 13.22 1.62 4.86
N ILE A 268 12.25 0.90 4.32
CA ILE A 268 11.34 0.08 5.10
C ILE A 268 11.70 -1.39 4.87
N PHE A 269 11.78 -2.18 5.93
CA PHE A 269 12.09 -3.61 5.87
C PHE A 269 11.00 -4.42 6.57
N TRP A 270 10.94 -5.70 6.28
CA TRP A 270 9.96 -6.62 6.82
C TRP A 270 10.51 -7.38 8.01
N VAL A 271 9.66 -7.69 9.00
CA VAL A 271 9.97 -8.64 10.05
C VAL A 271 8.88 -9.71 10.07
N GLY A 272 9.26 -10.95 9.80
CA GLY A 272 8.34 -12.09 9.76
C GLY A 272 7.64 -12.29 11.09
N GLY A 273 6.33 -12.55 11.02
CA GLY A 273 5.46 -12.73 12.18
C GLY A 273 4.76 -14.10 12.22
N VAL A 274 4.99 -14.99 11.25
CA VAL A 274 4.36 -16.31 11.23
C VAL A 274 5.15 -17.28 12.12
N GLU A 275 4.46 -17.96 13.06
CA GLU A 275 5.09 -18.97 13.89
C GLU A 275 5.73 -20.07 13.01
N GLN A 276 6.92 -20.55 13.37
CA GLN A 276 7.73 -21.43 12.51
C GLN A 276 7.01 -22.75 12.17
N GLY A 277 6.30 -23.33 13.11
CA GLY A 277 5.57 -24.60 12.89
C GLY A 277 4.39 -24.40 11.94
N ASP A 278 3.66 -23.29 12.04
CA ASP A 278 2.59 -22.94 11.12
C ASP A 278 3.13 -22.65 9.72
N TRP A 279 4.29 -21.98 9.63
CA TRP A 279 4.98 -21.74 8.37
C TRP A 279 5.39 -23.04 7.68
N ASP A 280 6.04 -23.95 8.41
CA ASP A 280 6.51 -25.21 7.88
C ASP A 280 5.33 -26.10 7.43
N LYS A 281 4.29 -26.17 8.25
CA LYS A 281 3.06 -26.90 7.93
C LYS A 281 2.36 -26.32 6.68
N ALA A 282 2.22 -25.00 6.59
CA ALA A 282 1.59 -24.39 5.44
C ALA A 282 2.36 -24.66 4.13
N LYS A 283 3.70 -24.72 4.19
CA LYS A 283 4.54 -25.13 3.06
C LYS A 283 4.38 -26.60 2.69
N GLU A 284 4.25 -27.48 3.66
CA GLU A 284 4.07 -28.92 3.43
C GLU A 284 2.68 -29.22 2.85
N ASP A 285 1.64 -28.63 3.44
CA ASP A 285 0.24 -28.89 3.09
C ASP A 285 -0.23 -28.05 1.88
N GLY A 286 0.51 -27.03 1.47
CA GLY A 286 0.10 -26.05 0.44
C GLY A 286 -1.08 -25.17 0.89
N THR A 287 -1.28 -24.99 2.20
CA THR A 287 -2.38 -24.19 2.76
C THR A 287 -1.99 -22.72 2.83
N SER A 288 -2.99 -21.83 2.71
CA SER A 288 -2.78 -20.40 2.87
C SER A 288 -2.80 -20.01 4.34
N LEU A 289 -1.82 -19.19 4.74
CA LEU A 289 -1.78 -18.55 6.06
C LEU A 289 -2.66 -17.30 6.09
N PRO A 290 -3.17 -16.87 7.27
CA PRO A 290 -3.83 -15.59 7.41
C PRO A 290 -2.90 -14.45 6.94
N SER A 291 -3.43 -13.56 6.08
CA SER A 291 -2.72 -12.35 5.65
C SER A 291 -2.93 -11.19 6.62
N LEU A 292 -2.14 -10.13 6.49
CA LEU A 292 -2.46 -8.83 7.07
C LEU A 292 -3.90 -8.44 6.72
N HIS A 293 -4.57 -7.73 7.61
CA HIS A 293 -6.01 -7.36 7.58
C HIS A 293 -6.98 -8.54 7.73
N SER A 294 -6.49 -9.77 7.90
CA SER A 294 -7.35 -10.90 8.27
C SER A 294 -7.74 -10.80 9.75
N PRO A 295 -8.98 -11.14 10.13
CA PRO A 295 -9.37 -11.25 11.54
C PRO A 295 -8.64 -12.39 12.27
N TYR A 296 -7.95 -13.26 11.55
CA TYR A 296 -7.16 -14.37 12.08
C TYR A 296 -5.65 -14.10 12.08
N TRP A 297 -5.22 -12.91 11.61
CA TRP A 297 -3.81 -12.53 11.70
C TRP A 297 -3.45 -12.16 13.13
N ALA A 298 -2.45 -12.85 13.66
CA ALA A 298 -1.81 -12.53 14.92
C ALA A 298 -0.31 -12.85 14.77
N PRO A 299 0.56 -11.85 14.73
CA PRO A 299 2.00 -12.09 14.62
C PRO A 299 2.55 -12.72 15.91
N GLU A 300 3.61 -13.52 15.78
CA GLU A 300 4.44 -13.96 16.90
C GLU A 300 5.14 -12.74 17.52
N ALA A 301 4.44 -12.10 18.47
CA ALA A 301 4.76 -10.76 18.95
C ALA A 301 6.17 -10.65 19.53
N ASP A 302 6.59 -11.63 20.35
CA ASP A 302 7.91 -11.60 21.00
C ASP A 302 9.02 -11.63 19.97
N ALA A 303 8.92 -12.48 18.94
CA ALA A 303 9.91 -12.58 17.88
C ALA A 303 9.94 -11.32 17.01
N VAL A 304 8.77 -10.77 16.65
CA VAL A 304 8.66 -9.55 15.86
C VAL A 304 9.27 -8.37 16.61
N ILE A 305 8.82 -8.11 17.83
CA ILE A 305 9.24 -6.97 18.64
C ILE A 305 10.74 -7.02 18.92
N THR A 306 11.25 -8.19 19.33
CA THR A 306 12.68 -8.35 19.62
C THR A 306 13.53 -8.13 18.38
N THR A 307 13.18 -8.79 17.26
CA THR A 307 13.93 -8.68 16.01
C THR A 307 13.90 -7.26 15.44
N ALA A 308 12.74 -6.61 15.43
CA ALA A 308 12.61 -5.24 14.94
C ALA A 308 13.38 -4.24 15.81
N THR A 309 13.28 -4.36 17.15
CA THR A 309 14.02 -3.52 18.09
C THR A 309 15.52 -3.66 17.87
N GLU A 310 16.04 -4.89 17.75
CA GLU A 310 17.46 -5.14 17.50
C GLU A 310 17.88 -4.63 16.11
N ALA A 311 17.08 -4.82 15.07
CA ALA A 311 17.42 -4.41 13.72
C ALA A 311 17.46 -2.87 13.61
N LEU A 312 16.45 -2.17 14.11
CA LEU A 312 16.42 -0.70 14.15
C LEU A 312 17.58 -0.13 14.97
N THR A 313 17.89 -0.74 16.12
CA THR A 313 19.00 -0.34 16.96
C THR A 313 20.33 -0.54 16.25
N ALA A 314 20.55 -1.70 15.62
CA ALA A 314 21.79 -2.00 14.89
C ALA A 314 21.98 -1.06 13.69
N ALA A 315 20.91 -0.77 12.95
CA ALA A 315 20.92 0.19 11.84
C ALA A 315 21.30 1.60 12.35
N ALA A 316 20.64 2.09 13.38
CA ALA A 316 20.92 3.40 13.97
C ALA A 316 22.37 3.52 14.47
N LEU A 317 22.87 2.51 15.17
CA LEU A 317 24.26 2.48 15.63
C LEU A 317 25.26 2.44 14.46
N ASN A 318 24.95 1.75 13.37
CA ASN A 318 25.80 1.73 12.18
C ASN A 318 25.85 3.09 11.47
N ILE A 319 24.70 3.77 11.37
CA ILE A 319 24.56 5.08 10.73
C ILE A 319 25.26 6.17 11.55
N MET A 320 25.07 6.15 12.86
CA MET A 320 25.47 7.21 13.80
C MET A 320 26.69 6.81 14.66
N HIS A 321 27.48 5.83 14.22
CA HIS A 321 28.63 5.35 14.99
C HIS A 321 29.55 6.50 15.40
N LYS A 322 29.94 6.51 16.67
CA LYS A 322 30.92 7.45 17.21
C LYS A 322 32.34 6.86 16.98
N ASN A 323 33.15 7.52 16.16
CA ASN A 323 34.54 7.15 15.93
C ASN A 323 35.39 7.28 17.21
#